data_058a87ac1d46bddad21927227aed9ddb
#
_entry.id   058a87ac1d46bddad21927227aed9ddb
#
_cell.length_a   1.000
_cell.length_b   1.000
_cell.length_c   1.000
_cell.angle_alpha   90.00
_cell.angle_beta   90.00
_cell.angle_gamma   90.00
#
_symmetry.space_group_name_H-M   'P 1'
#
loop_
_entity.id
_entity.type
_entity.pdbx_description
1 polymer ?
#
loop_
_entity_poly.entity_id
_entity_poly.type
_entity_poly.pdbx_seq_one_letter_code
_entity_poly.pdbx_strand_id
1 'polypeptide(L)'
;MPSSQILSIVRNYASAAAAKSIKPPVQVFGIEGRYASALFSAASKLQQLDVVEKDLKNIQSALKNDAKFRTFIENPTIKRNLKVDAVKEVSNKIKLSAPSTNLLGLLAENGRLNRLDQVLNAFSTIMAGHRGDVRCEVTTAKPLDEETKKQLETVLKAFAKKGENIILELKVDPNIIGGMIVSIGDNYVDMSVSSKIKKYTEIITEAV
;
A
#
# COMPACT_ATOMS: atom_id res chain seq x y z
N MET A 1 -60.25 -21.24 -13.56
CA MET A 1 -58.93 -21.81 -13.44
C MET A 1 -57.92 -20.86 -14.04
N PRO A 2 -57.29 -19.99 -13.29
CA PRO A 2 -56.06 -19.37 -13.73
C PRO A 2 -54.96 -19.60 -12.67
N SER A 3 -54.30 -20.70 -12.80
CA SER A 3 -53.13 -21.03 -11.99
C SER A 3 -52.03 -21.37 -12.97
N SER A 4 -51.01 -20.61 -13.03
CA SER A 4 -49.65 -21.03 -13.42
C SER A 4 -48.72 -19.94 -14.01
N GLN A 5 -49.02 -18.67 -13.87
CA GLN A 5 -48.09 -17.63 -14.34
C GLN A 5 -47.39 -16.84 -13.23
N ILE A 6 -47.45 -17.30 -11.98
CA ILE A 6 -46.84 -16.63 -10.83
C ILE A 6 -45.45 -17.24 -10.48
N LEU A 7 -44.96 -18.18 -11.25
CA LEU A 7 -43.74 -18.94 -10.90
C LEU A 7 -42.49 -18.62 -11.75
N SER A 8 -42.43 -17.53 -12.47
CA SER A 8 -41.25 -17.18 -13.22
C SER A 8 -40.66 -15.81 -12.89
N ILE A 9 -41.06 -15.21 -11.78
CA ILE A 9 -40.17 -14.23 -11.12
C ILE A 9 -39.15 -15.02 -10.30
N VAL A 10 -38.52 -15.98 -10.92
CA VAL A 10 -37.20 -16.40 -10.49
C VAL A 10 -36.36 -15.11 -10.55
N ARG A 11 -36.05 -14.60 -9.39
CA ARG A 11 -35.02 -13.61 -9.18
C ARG A 11 -33.78 -14.05 -9.97
N ASN A 12 -33.68 -13.62 -11.20
CA ASN A 12 -32.40 -13.41 -11.84
C ASN A 12 -31.67 -12.33 -11.01
N TYR A 13 -31.22 -12.69 -9.82
CA TYR A 13 -29.96 -12.20 -9.38
C TYR A 13 -29.01 -12.74 -10.44
N ALA A 14 -29.00 -12.04 -11.59
CA ALA A 14 -27.89 -12.09 -12.46
C ALA A 14 -26.72 -11.98 -11.49
N SER A 15 -26.02 -13.05 -11.28
CA SER A 15 -24.63 -13.00 -10.95
C SER A 15 -24.10 -12.02 -11.98
N ALA A 16 -24.09 -10.73 -11.61
CA ALA A 16 -23.35 -9.73 -12.36
C ALA A 16 -22.03 -10.43 -12.52
N ALA A 17 -21.77 -10.88 -13.76
CA ALA A 17 -20.65 -11.74 -14.09
C ALA A 17 -19.51 -11.14 -13.31
N ALA A 18 -19.03 -11.88 -12.32
CA ALA A 18 -17.98 -11.40 -11.44
C ALA A 18 -16.84 -11.11 -12.40
N ALA A 19 -16.86 -9.88 -12.90
CA ALA A 19 -15.90 -9.41 -13.88
C ALA A 19 -14.62 -9.71 -13.20
N LYS A 20 -13.85 -10.70 -13.72
CA LYS A 20 -12.66 -11.26 -13.10
C LYS A 20 -11.89 -10.09 -12.51
N SER A 21 -12.10 -9.84 -11.23
CA SER A 21 -11.39 -8.78 -10.52
C SER A 21 -9.95 -9.22 -10.56
N ILE A 22 -9.12 -8.45 -11.24
CA ILE A 22 -7.69 -8.73 -11.29
C ILE A 22 -7.23 -8.62 -9.85
N LYS A 23 -6.83 -9.77 -9.28
CA LYS A 23 -6.36 -9.81 -7.89
C LYS A 23 -5.07 -9.01 -7.79
N PRO A 24 -4.94 -8.14 -6.81
CA PRO A 24 -3.68 -7.44 -6.57
C PRO A 24 -2.57 -8.45 -6.22
N PRO A 25 -1.32 -8.21 -6.61
CA PRO A 25 -0.19 -9.09 -6.32
C PRO A 25 0.09 -9.20 -4.81
N VAL A 26 -0.18 -8.14 -4.07
CA VAL A 26 -0.06 -8.09 -2.61
C VAL A 26 -1.44 -7.90 -2.00
N GLN A 27 -1.80 -8.73 -1.03
CA GLN A 27 -3.05 -8.58 -0.29
C GLN A 27 -2.87 -7.52 0.78
N VAL A 28 -3.66 -6.46 0.69
CA VAL A 28 -3.75 -5.43 1.73
C VAL A 28 -5.09 -5.60 2.45
N PHE A 29 -5.02 -5.71 3.77
CA PHE A 29 -6.17 -5.93 4.62
C PHE A 29 -6.78 -4.61 5.11
N GLY A 30 -7.96 -4.69 5.70
CA GLY A 30 -8.67 -3.54 6.22
C GLY A 30 -9.63 -2.90 5.22
N ILE A 31 -10.26 -1.81 5.65
CA ILE A 31 -11.20 -1.05 4.82
C ILE A 31 -10.44 -0.36 3.68
N GLU A 32 -9.29 0.19 4.00
CA GLU A 32 -8.39 0.89 3.08
C GLU A 32 -7.91 -0.03 1.96
N GLY A 33 -7.56 -1.27 2.31
CA GLY A 33 -7.15 -2.29 1.36
C GLY A 33 -8.26 -2.68 0.38
N ARG A 34 -9.53 -2.67 0.81
CA ARG A 34 -10.68 -2.93 -0.09
C ARG A 34 -10.82 -1.84 -1.15
N TYR A 35 -10.70 -0.56 -0.75
CA TYR A 35 -10.77 0.56 -1.70
C TYR A 35 -9.56 0.55 -2.65
N ALA A 36 -8.36 0.31 -2.13
CA ALA A 36 -7.14 0.24 -2.92
C ALA A 36 -7.19 -0.93 -3.93
N SER A 37 -7.65 -2.11 -3.51
CA SER A 37 -7.80 -3.28 -4.40
C SER A 37 -8.88 -3.07 -5.47
N ALA A 38 -10.00 -2.41 -5.12
CA ALA A 38 -11.03 -2.06 -6.07
C ALA A 38 -10.52 -1.06 -7.11
N LEU A 39 -9.79 -0.03 -6.66
CA LEU A 39 -9.15 0.94 -7.55
C LEU A 39 -8.13 0.28 -8.48
N PHE A 40 -7.27 -0.59 -7.94
CA PHE A 40 -6.31 -1.35 -8.74
C PHE A 40 -7.00 -2.18 -9.81
N SER A 41 -8.07 -2.90 -9.47
CA SER A 41 -8.85 -3.69 -10.43
C SER A 41 -9.49 -2.81 -11.52
N ALA A 42 -10.00 -1.64 -11.15
CA ALA A 42 -10.60 -0.69 -12.10
C ALA A 42 -9.54 -0.08 -13.03
N ALA A 43 -8.43 0.39 -12.47
CA ALA A 43 -7.32 0.99 -13.21
C ALA A 43 -6.63 -0.03 -14.14
N SER A 44 -6.49 -1.28 -13.70
CA SER A 44 -5.93 -2.37 -14.51
C SER A 44 -6.81 -2.71 -15.71
N LYS A 45 -8.15 -2.72 -15.55
CA LYS A 45 -9.08 -2.91 -16.67
C LYS A 45 -9.00 -1.80 -17.70
N LEU A 46 -8.76 -0.57 -17.27
CA LEU A 46 -8.63 0.60 -18.14
C LEU A 46 -7.20 0.80 -18.64
N GLN A 47 -6.25 -0.03 -18.23
CA GLN A 47 -4.81 0.11 -18.54
C GLN A 47 -4.24 1.51 -18.20
N GLN A 48 -4.72 2.09 -17.10
CA GLN A 48 -4.35 3.45 -16.65
C GLN A 48 -3.68 3.44 -15.27
N LEU A 49 -2.96 2.37 -14.91
CA LEU A 49 -2.33 2.22 -13.60
C LEU A 49 -1.34 3.37 -13.30
N ASP A 50 -0.48 3.70 -14.25
CA ASP A 50 0.55 4.73 -14.08
C ASP A 50 -0.05 6.15 -13.96
N VAL A 51 -1.16 6.41 -14.66
CA VAL A 51 -1.88 7.69 -14.59
C VAL A 51 -2.51 7.85 -13.22
N VAL A 52 -3.21 6.81 -12.77
CA VAL A 52 -3.84 6.79 -11.44
C VAL A 52 -2.80 6.94 -10.35
N GLU A 53 -1.64 6.29 -10.46
CA GLU A 53 -0.57 6.44 -9.48
C GLU A 53 -0.03 7.88 -9.39
N LYS A 54 0.17 8.54 -10.53
CA LYS A 54 0.58 9.94 -10.56
C LYS A 54 -0.46 10.85 -9.92
N ASP A 55 -1.74 10.64 -10.24
CA ASP A 55 -2.85 11.39 -9.66
C ASP A 55 -2.87 11.25 -8.13
N LEU A 56 -2.73 10.02 -7.62
CA LEU A 56 -2.74 9.75 -6.20
C LEU A 56 -1.51 10.35 -5.48
N LYS A 57 -0.34 10.33 -6.10
CA LYS A 57 0.86 11.02 -5.57
C LYS A 57 0.66 12.54 -5.52
N ASN A 58 0.02 13.13 -6.52
CA ASN A 58 -0.31 14.55 -6.52
C ASN A 58 -1.29 14.90 -5.40
N ILE A 59 -2.32 14.07 -5.19
CA ILE A 59 -3.27 14.23 -4.09
C ILE A 59 -2.56 14.09 -2.73
N GLN A 60 -1.65 13.13 -2.58
CA GLN A 60 -0.88 12.94 -1.35
C GLN A 60 0.02 14.14 -1.07
N SER A 61 0.65 14.70 -2.10
CA SER A 61 1.45 15.91 -1.98
C SER A 61 0.60 17.12 -1.60
N ALA A 62 -0.58 17.26 -2.18
CA ALA A 62 -1.53 18.31 -1.81
C ALA A 62 -2.00 18.18 -0.35
N LEU A 63 -2.28 16.95 0.11
CA LEU A 63 -2.63 16.68 1.52
C LEU A 63 -1.54 17.08 2.51
N LYS A 64 -0.27 16.93 2.12
CA LYS A 64 0.87 17.30 2.97
C LYS A 64 1.12 18.81 2.97
N ASN A 65 0.94 19.46 1.83
CA ASN A 65 1.27 20.86 1.63
C ASN A 65 0.14 21.81 2.03
N ASP A 66 -1.13 21.42 1.79
CA ASP A 66 -2.29 22.27 2.01
C ASP A 66 -3.02 21.93 3.31
N ALA A 67 -2.72 22.67 4.38
CA ALA A 67 -3.39 22.52 5.67
C ALA A 67 -4.92 22.73 5.58
N LYS A 68 -5.39 23.64 4.72
CA LYS A 68 -6.83 23.90 4.49
C LYS A 68 -7.53 22.68 3.89
N PHE A 69 -6.91 22.03 2.92
CA PHE A 69 -7.42 20.81 2.28
C PHE A 69 -7.50 19.66 3.28
N ARG A 70 -6.46 19.49 4.09
CA ARG A 70 -6.42 18.49 5.16
C ARG A 70 -7.53 18.72 6.18
N THR A 71 -7.68 19.96 6.70
CA THR A 71 -8.75 20.31 7.65
C THR A 71 -10.15 20.08 7.04
N PHE A 72 -10.35 20.39 5.76
CA PHE A 72 -11.61 20.11 5.06
C PHE A 72 -11.95 18.62 5.02
N ILE A 73 -10.97 17.76 4.73
CA ILE A 73 -11.14 16.30 4.67
C ILE A 73 -11.44 15.73 6.05
N GLU A 74 -10.70 16.15 7.07
CA GLU A 74 -10.80 15.65 8.45
C GLU A 74 -12.06 16.16 9.16
N ASN A 75 -12.61 17.31 8.77
CA ASN A 75 -13.75 17.91 9.46
C ASN A 75 -15.02 17.06 9.36
N PRO A 76 -15.56 16.53 10.47
CA PRO A 76 -16.77 15.72 10.47
C PRO A 76 -18.08 16.53 10.36
N THR A 77 -18.03 17.85 10.62
CA THR A 77 -19.22 18.71 10.67
C THR A 77 -19.80 19.02 9.29
N ILE A 78 -19.01 18.90 8.24
CA ILE A 78 -19.44 19.21 6.87
C ILE A 78 -20.34 18.08 6.36
N LYS A 79 -21.51 18.45 5.81
CA LYS A 79 -22.45 17.52 5.22
C LYS A 79 -21.80 16.73 4.07
N ARG A 80 -22.10 15.43 3.96
CA ARG A 80 -21.54 14.53 2.95
C ARG A 80 -21.72 15.04 1.51
N ASN A 81 -22.91 15.54 1.19
CA ASN A 81 -23.21 16.08 -0.15
C ASN A 81 -22.30 17.24 -0.52
N LEU A 82 -22.05 18.17 0.40
CA LEU A 82 -21.13 19.28 0.18
C LEU A 82 -19.69 18.80 -0.02
N LYS A 83 -19.28 17.75 0.69
CA LYS A 83 -17.97 17.13 0.48
C LYS A 83 -17.86 16.49 -0.92
N VAL A 84 -18.91 15.80 -1.37
CA VAL A 84 -18.94 15.18 -2.72
C VAL A 84 -18.82 16.24 -3.80
N ASP A 85 -19.59 17.32 -3.70
CA ASP A 85 -19.58 18.39 -4.71
C ASP A 85 -18.22 19.11 -4.73
N ALA A 86 -17.67 19.47 -3.58
CA ALA A 86 -16.34 20.07 -3.48
C ALA A 86 -15.24 19.15 -4.05
N VAL A 87 -15.30 17.86 -3.76
CA VAL A 87 -14.33 16.89 -4.31
C VAL A 87 -14.44 16.77 -5.83
N LYS A 88 -15.65 16.79 -6.39
CA LYS A 88 -15.86 16.79 -7.85
C LYS A 88 -15.29 18.05 -8.50
N GLU A 89 -15.52 19.22 -7.91
CA GLU A 89 -14.95 20.48 -8.41
C GLU A 89 -13.42 20.48 -8.38
N VAL A 90 -12.82 20.01 -7.30
CA VAL A 90 -11.36 19.86 -7.17
C VAL A 90 -10.81 18.88 -8.21
N SER A 91 -11.48 17.73 -8.38
CA SER A 91 -11.10 16.71 -9.37
C SER A 91 -11.11 17.25 -10.78
N ASN A 92 -12.11 18.08 -11.12
CA ASN A 92 -12.22 18.72 -12.43
C ASN A 92 -11.13 19.78 -12.64
N LYS A 93 -10.80 20.58 -11.62
CA LYS A 93 -9.73 21.59 -11.68
C LYS A 93 -8.35 20.97 -11.88
N ILE A 94 -8.06 19.85 -11.21
CA ILE A 94 -6.77 19.16 -11.29
C ILE A 94 -6.73 18.19 -12.49
N LYS A 95 -7.86 17.98 -13.18
CA LYS A 95 -8.00 17.04 -14.31
C LYS A 95 -7.58 15.61 -13.94
N LEU A 96 -8.11 15.11 -12.83
CA LEU A 96 -7.85 13.75 -12.39
C LEU A 96 -8.48 12.72 -13.35
N SER A 97 -7.90 11.53 -13.39
CA SER A 97 -8.45 10.41 -14.15
C SER A 97 -9.80 9.96 -13.56
N ALA A 98 -10.66 9.38 -14.42
CA ALA A 98 -11.98 8.92 -14.01
C ALA A 98 -11.95 7.93 -12.83
N PRO A 99 -11.05 6.92 -12.76
CA PRO A 99 -10.95 6.05 -11.60
C PRO A 99 -10.61 6.78 -10.31
N SER A 100 -9.70 7.77 -10.37
CA SER A 100 -9.28 8.58 -9.21
C SER A 100 -10.44 9.45 -8.72
N THR A 101 -11.16 10.09 -9.63
CA THR A 101 -12.34 10.91 -9.29
C THR A 101 -13.45 10.06 -8.66
N ASN A 102 -13.73 8.89 -9.21
CA ASN A 102 -14.72 7.97 -8.66
C ASN A 102 -14.34 7.46 -7.26
N LEU A 103 -13.07 7.15 -7.02
CA LEU A 103 -12.59 6.77 -5.69
C LEU A 103 -12.86 7.86 -4.66
N LEU A 104 -12.48 9.10 -4.98
CA LEU A 104 -12.69 10.24 -4.08
C LEU A 104 -14.18 10.49 -3.81
N GLY A 105 -15.01 10.38 -4.85
CA GLY A 105 -16.47 10.49 -4.75
C GLY A 105 -17.05 9.43 -3.82
N LEU A 106 -16.68 8.16 -4.01
CA LEU A 106 -17.11 7.05 -3.15
C LEU A 106 -16.67 7.21 -1.69
N LEU A 107 -15.44 7.70 -1.45
CA LEU A 107 -14.97 7.98 -0.10
C LEU A 107 -15.74 9.12 0.56
N ALA A 108 -16.13 10.15 -0.21
CA ALA A 108 -16.95 11.26 0.26
C ALA A 108 -18.38 10.81 0.60
N GLU A 109 -19.02 10.06 -0.28
CA GLU A 109 -20.37 9.49 -0.10
C GLU A 109 -20.44 8.59 1.14
N ASN A 110 -19.42 7.76 1.33
CA ASN A 110 -19.33 6.87 2.49
C ASN A 110 -18.87 7.56 3.78
N GLY A 111 -18.53 8.86 3.72
CA GLY A 111 -18.02 9.61 4.87
C GLY A 111 -16.65 9.14 5.37
N ARG A 112 -15.83 8.58 4.47
CA ARG A 112 -14.52 7.98 4.80
C ARG A 112 -13.35 8.76 4.21
N LEU A 113 -13.54 10.01 3.86
CA LEU A 113 -12.46 10.87 3.35
C LEU A 113 -11.29 11.03 4.33
N ASN A 114 -11.56 10.96 5.64
CA ASN A 114 -10.52 11.01 6.67
C ASN A 114 -9.51 9.85 6.58
N ARG A 115 -9.86 8.76 5.89
CA ARG A 115 -8.97 7.61 5.65
C ARG A 115 -8.26 7.66 4.30
N LEU A 116 -8.37 8.77 3.58
CA LEU A 116 -7.81 8.91 2.24
C LEU A 116 -6.31 8.62 2.25
N ASP A 117 -5.55 9.17 3.19
CA ASP A 117 -4.11 8.95 3.28
C ASP A 117 -3.76 7.46 3.44
N GLN A 118 -4.51 6.73 4.26
CA GLN A 118 -4.33 5.29 4.44
C GLN A 118 -4.65 4.50 3.16
N VAL A 119 -5.68 4.92 2.40
CA VAL A 119 -6.01 4.30 1.09
C VAL A 119 -4.90 4.58 0.07
N LEU A 120 -4.33 5.79 0.05
CA LEU A 120 -3.20 6.14 -0.82
C LEU A 120 -1.97 5.28 -0.52
N ASN A 121 -1.64 5.10 0.76
CA ASN A 121 -0.52 4.25 1.19
C ASN A 121 -0.78 2.78 0.83
N ALA A 122 -2.00 2.27 1.05
CA ALA A 122 -2.38 0.92 0.66
C ALA A 122 -2.26 0.69 -0.86
N PHE A 123 -2.68 1.66 -1.67
CA PHE A 123 -2.53 1.58 -3.12
C PHE A 123 -1.07 1.62 -3.55
N SER A 124 -0.25 2.46 -2.93
CA SER A 124 1.20 2.52 -3.17
C SER A 124 1.87 1.17 -2.89
N THR A 125 1.47 0.48 -1.81
CA THR A 125 1.96 -0.87 -1.49
C THR A 125 1.56 -1.90 -2.57
N ILE A 126 0.32 -1.84 -3.07
CA ILE A 126 -0.12 -2.72 -4.16
C ILE A 126 0.66 -2.45 -5.44
N MET A 127 0.92 -1.17 -5.77
CA MET A 127 1.68 -0.79 -6.95
C MET A 127 3.16 -1.18 -6.85
N ALA A 128 3.77 -1.05 -5.67
CA ALA A 128 5.11 -1.55 -5.40
C ALA A 128 5.19 -3.06 -5.65
N GLY A 129 4.25 -3.84 -5.12
CA GLY A 129 4.16 -5.26 -5.39
C GLY A 129 3.89 -5.60 -6.87
N HIS A 130 3.12 -4.77 -7.59
CA HIS A 130 2.87 -4.96 -9.02
C HIS A 130 4.14 -4.75 -9.86
N ARG A 131 5.01 -3.82 -9.46
CA ARG A 131 6.32 -3.59 -10.10
C ARG A 131 7.38 -4.58 -9.66
N GLY A 132 7.08 -5.39 -8.65
CA GLY A 132 8.07 -6.27 -8.03
C GLY A 132 9.07 -5.52 -7.14
N ASP A 133 8.69 -4.36 -6.62
CA ASP A 133 9.53 -3.61 -5.69
C ASP A 133 9.49 -4.29 -4.31
N VAL A 134 10.60 -4.83 -3.87
CA VAL A 134 10.77 -5.43 -2.53
C VAL A 134 11.51 -4.45 -1.64
N ARG A 135 10.89 -4.07 -0.53
CA ARG A 135 11.56 -3.26 0.48
C ARG A 135 12.55 -4.12 1.24
N CYS A 136 13.79 -3.67 1.26
CA CYS A 136 14.87 -4.28 2.02
C CYS A 136 15.34 -3.29 3.09
N GLU A 137 15.03 -3.58 4.34
CA GLU A 137 15.50 -2.81 5.48
C GLU A 137 16.77 -3.46 6.03
N VAL A 138 17.84 -2.68 6.07
CA VAL A 138 19.11 -3.12 6.62
C VAL A 138 19.47 -2.25 7.81
N THR A 139 19.52 -2.87 8.99
CA THR A 139 19.94 -2.21 10.22
C THR A 139 21.39 -2.54 10.52
N THR A 140 22.23 -1.52 10.71
CA THR A 140 23.66 -1.65 10.99
C THR A 140 24.03 -0.90 12.26
N ALA A 141 25.13 -1.31 12.92
CA ALA A 141 25.61 -0.66 14.14
C ALA A 141 26.24 0.72 13.88
N LYS A 142 26.81 0.91 12.70
CA LYS A 142 27.48 2.15 12.27
C LYS A 142 27.03 2.51 10.87
N PRO A 143 27.07 3.78 10.49
CA PRO A 143 26.81 4.18 9.11
C PRO A 143 27.76 3.44 8.15
N LEU A 144 27.19 2.95 7.05
CA LEU A 144 27.94 2.21 6.03
C LEU A 144 28.67 3.16 5.10
N ASP A 145 29.88 2.78 4.70
CA ASP A 145 30.62 3.45 3.64
C ASP A 145 29.97 3.18 2.27
N GLU A 146 30.18 4.07 1.31
CA GLU A 146 29.57 3.95 -0.03
C GLU A 146 29.99 2.68 -0.78
N GLU A 147 31.23 2.21 -0.57
CA GLU A 147 31.71 0.98 -1.17
C GLU A 147 31.01 -0.24 -0.59
N THR A 148 30.88 -0.31 0.73
CA THR A 148 30.18 -1.39 1.42
C THR A 148 28.68 -1.41 1.05
N LYS A 149 28.07 -0.23 0.87
CA LYS A 149 26.69 -0.10 0.41
C LYS A 149 26.50 -0.71 -0.97
N LYS A 150 27.39 -0.43 -1.93
CA LYS A 150 27.32 -1.01 -3.29
C LYS A 150 27.51 -2.52 -3.28
N GLN A 151 28.45 -3.03 -2.46
CA GLN A 151 28.65 -4.48 -2.30
C GLN A 151 27.38 -5.14 -1.73
N LEU A 152 26.78 -4.51 -0.72
CA LEU A 152 25.55 -4.98 -0.09
C LEU A 152 24.37 -4.99 -1.09
N GLU A 153 24.21 -3.96 -1.90
CA GLU A 153 23.22 -3.92 -2.97
C GLU A 153 23.43 -5.06 -3.98
N THR A 154 24.67 -5.36 -4.32
CA THR A 154 24.98 -6.46 -5.27
C THR A 154 24.63 -7.80 -4.68
N VAL A 155 24.96 -8.04 -3.41
CA VAL A 155 24.61 -9.28 -2.70
C VAL A 155 23.09 -9.41 -2.54
N LEU A 156 22.41 -8.36 -2.15
CA LEU A 156 20.96 -8.36 -1.98
C LEU A 156 20.23 -8.65 -3.30
N LYS A 157 20.71 -8.08 -4.41
CA LYS A 157 20.18 -8.39 -5.75
C LYS A 157 20.31 -9.88 -6.12
N ALA A 158 21.31 -10.57 -5.60
CA ALA A 158 21.45 -12.02 -5.81
C ALA A 158 20.40 -12.84 -5.01
N PHE A 159 19.91 -12.31 -3.89
CA PHE A 159 18.83 -12.92 -3.09
C PHE A 159 17.43 -12.60 -3.59
N ALA A 160 17.26 -11.53 -4.36
CA ALA A 160 15.99 -11.19 -4.97
C ALA A 160 15.65 -12.16 -6.11
N LYS A 161 14.37 -12.41 -6.30
CA LYS A 161 13.89 -13.18 -7.45
C LYS A 161 14.12 -12.38 -8.74
N LYS A 162 14.29 -13.08 -9.85
CA LYS A 162 14.46 -12.44 -11.16
C LYS A 162 13.28 -11.51 -11.47
N GLY A 163 13.57 -10.22 -11.62
CA GLY A 163 12.59 -9.20 -11.95
C GLY A 163 12.11 -8.35 -10.75
N GLU A 164 12.61 -8.59 -9.55
CA GLU A 164 12.33 -7.77 -8.37
C GLU A 164 13.34 -6.61 -8.28
N ASN A 165 12.83 -5.41 -8.01
CA ASN A 165 13.66 -4.25 -7.71
C ASN A 165 13.78 -4.11 -6.19
N ILE A 166 14.99 -3.98 -5.69
CA ILE A 166 15.23 -3.81 -4.25
C ILE A 166 15.28 -2.32 -3.93
N ILE A 167 14.42 -1.90 -3.02
CA ILE A 167 14.48 -0.57 -2.40
C ILE A 167 15.19 -0.73 -1.06
N LEU A 168 16.43 -0.25 -0.98
CA LEU A 168 17.25 -0.37 0.20
C LEU A 168 16.97 0.79 1.16
N GLU A 169 16.51 0.46 2.36
CA GLU A 169 16.38 1.40 3.48
C GLU A 169 17.44 1.07 4.53
N LEU A 170 18.34 2.03 4.80
CA LEU A 170 19.39 1.87 5.79
C LEU A 170 18.96 2.51 7.11
N LYS A 171 19.01 1.72 8.18
CA LYS A 171 18.86 2.20 9.56
C LYS A 171 20.14 1.98 10.34
N VAL A 172 20.44 2.90 11.24
CA VAL A 172 21.60 2.77 12.14
C VAL A 172 21.07 2.58 13.56
N ASP A 173 21.37 1.43 14.16
CA ASP A 173 21.05 1.12 15.55
C ASP A 173 22.31 0.65 16.29
N PRO A 174 22.88 1.46 17.18
CA PRO A 174 24.08 1.10 17.95
C PRO A 174 23.84 -0.10 18.91
N ASN A 175 22.60 -0.42 19.26
CA ASN A 175 22.29 -1.48 20.23
C ASN A 175 22.65 -2.88 19.74
N ILE A 176 22.79 -3.07 18.42
CA ILE A 176 23.20 -4.34 17.85
C ILE A 176 24.69 -4.65 18.06
N ILE A 177 25.47 -3.67 18.62
CA ILE A 177 26.90 -3.74 18.90
C ILE A 177 27.76 -3.87 17.64
N GLY A 178 27.36 -4.71 16.68
CA GLY A 178 28.04 -4.98 15.42
C GLY A 178 27.27 -5.96 14.55
N GLY A 179 27.75 -6.13 13.31
CA GLY A 179 27.07 -6.92 12.31
C GLY A 179 25.92 -6.15 11.65
N MET A 180 24.95 -6.89 11.09
CA MET A 180 23.79 -6.32 10.41
C MET A 180 22.55 -7.19 10.61
N ILE A 181 21.39 -6.55 10.56
CA ILE A 181 20.10 -7.20 10.50
C ILE A 181 19.48 -6.84 9.15
N VAL A 182 19.08 -7.83 8.39
CA VAL A 182 18.51 -7.66 7.05
C VAL A 182 17.09 -8.21 7.03
N SER A 183 16.14 -7.36 6.64
CA SER A 183 14.75 -7.74 6.41
C SER A 183 14.41 -7.53 4.93
N ILE A 184 14.12 -8.61 4.22
CA ILE A 184 13.76 -8.59 2.78
C ILE A 184 12.33 -9.08 2.67
N GLY A 185 11.36 -8.16 2.54
CA GLY A 185 9.94 -8.53 2.56
C GLY A 185 9.58 -9.31 3.82
N ASP A 186 9.25 -10.59 3.67
CA ASP A 186 8.89 -11.47 4.79
C ASP A 186 10.09 -12.22 5.40
N ASN A 187 11.26 -12.15 4.77
CA ASN A 187 12.46 -12.83 5.23
C ASN A 187 13.27 -11.93 6.18
N TYR A 188 13.53 -12.43 7.37
CA TYR A 188 14.31 -11.76 8.39
C TYR A 188 15.59 -12.54 8.68
N VAL A 189 16.73 -11.91 8.52
CA VAL A 189 18.05 -12.50 8.77
C VAL A 189 18.81 -11.63 9.76
N ASP A 190 19.07 -12.17 10.94
CA ASP A 190 19.83 -11.52 12.00
C ASP A 190 21.25 -12.05 12.08
N MET A 191 22.22 -11.21 11.73
CA MET A 191 23.66 -11.46 11.85
C MET A 191 24.33 -10.55 12.88
N SER A 192 23.54 -10.04 13.83
CA SER A 192 24.07 -9.12 14.86
C SER A 192 24.95 -9.83 15.90
N VAL A 193 25.94 -9.12 16.41
CA VAL A 193 26.79 -9.59 17.49
C VAL A 193 25.99 -9.74 18.78
N SER A 194 25.03 -8.86 19.02
CA SER A 194 24.14 -8.89 20.18
C SER A 194 23.38 -10.24 20.27
N SER A 195 22.80 -10.71 19.17
CA SER A 195 22.09 -12.00 19.14
C SER A 195 23.03 -13.20 19.33
N LYS A 196 24.24 -13.11 18.80
CA LYS A 196 25.27 -14.16 19.04
C LYS A 196 25.65 -14.24 20.53
N ILE A 197 25.86 -13.09 21.18
CA ILE A 197 26.19 -13.04 22.62
C ILE A 197 25.05 -13.64 23.42
N LYS A 198 23.79 -13.28 23.14
CA LYS A 198 22.63 -13.83 23.84
C LYS A 198 22.58 -15.36 23.73
N LYS A 199 22.72 -15.88 22.52
CA LYS A 199 22.75 -17.35 22.31
C LYS A 199 23.85 -18.05 23.08
N TYR A 200 25.06 -17.49 23.12
CA TYR A 200 26.15 -18.08 23.91
C TYR A 200 25.88 -18.02 25.41
N THR A 201 25.30 -16.92 25.90
CA THR A 201 24.95 -16.78 27.30
C THR A 201 23.86 -17.81 27.69
N GLU A 202 22.85 -18.01 26.87
CA GLU A 202 21.81 -19.02 27.07
C GLU A 202 22.41 -20.42 27.15
N ILE A 203 23.25 -20.79 26.20
CA ILE A 203 23.90 -22.12 26.19
C ILE A 203 24.75 -22.35 27.45
N ILE A 204 25.49 -21.35 27.91
CA ILE A 204 26.32 -21.42 29.12
C ILE A 204 25.42 -21.57 30.38
N THR A 205 24.29 -20.82 30.39
CA THR A 205 23.36 -20.87 31.52
C THR A 205 22.59 -22.19 31.61
N GLU A 206 22.29 -22.81 30.45
CA GLU A 206 21.66 -24.14 30.40
C GLU A 206 22.64 -25.30 30.73
N ALA A 207 23.95 -25.08 30.55
CA ALA A 207 24.98 -26.08 30.80
C ALA A 207 25.48 -26.11 32.23
N VAL A 208 25.03 -25.21 33.10
CA VAL A 208 25.33 -25.12 34.55
C VAL A 208 24.09 -25.49 35.34
#